data_5682c9f0cc5dc49d66c4095ddc801cf4
#
_entry.id   5682c9f0cc5dc49d66c4095ddc801cf4
#
_cell.length_a   1.000
_cell.length_b   1.000
_cell.length_c   1.000
_cell.angle_alpha   90.00
_cell.angle_beta   90.00
_cell.angle_gamma   90.00
#
_symmetry.space_group_name_H-M   'P 1'
#
loop_
_entity.id
_entity.type
_entity.pdbx_description
1 polymer ?
#
loop_
_entity_poly.entity_id
_entity_poly.type
_entity_poly.pdbx_seq_one_letter_code
_entity_poly.pdbx_strand_id
1 'polypeptide(L)'
;MRSLLVLLLVAPVFAADPNPDALYRERVDIASARQAAELWEARLKANPRDFESAWKAARAMYWIGPREEKEAGRRTLERGVAAGKQAAAISPDRPEGHFWMAANMGALAESYGMRQGLKYRGAIKDALERVLQIEPAFQQGSAYSALGRWYHMVPGLFGGSETKSEEYLRKALTYGPDSILTHFYLAETLFERSKDADAIEELKKTVAATRNPDFDPEDREFQAKAAAELARRSPKK
;
A
#
# COMPACT_ATOMS: atom_id res chain seq x y z
N MET A 1 -39.94 0.65 61.86
CA MET A 1 -39.04 1.29 60.89
C MET A 1 -38.58 0.22 59.89
N ARG A 2 -39.08 0.26 58.67
CA ARG A 2 -38.72 -0.67 57.62
C ARG A 2 -37.66 0.03 56.72
N SER A 3 -36.40 -0.44 56.79
CA SER A 3 -35.32 0.08 55.91
C SER A 3 -35.50 -0.49 54.49
N LEU A 4 -35.74 0.37 53.54
CA LEU A 4 -35.80 0.04 52.13
C LEU A 4 -34.35 -0.04 51.57
N LEU A 5 -33.90 -1.23 51.27
CA LEU A 5 -32.61 -1.47 50.60
C LEU A 5 -32.79 -1.19 49.11
N VAL A 6 -32.28 -0.08 48.61
CA VAL A 6 -32.26 0.22 47.17
C VAL A 6 -31.05 -0.46 46.55
N LEU A 7 -31.28 -1.53 45.81
CA LEU A 7 -30.25 -2.21 45.01
C LEU A 7 -30.03 -1.38 43.72
N LEU A 8 -28.92 -0.64 43.64
CA LEU A 8 -28.47 0.01 42.42
C LEU A 8 -27.91 -1.08 41.48
N LEU A 9 -28.69 -1.45 40.45
CA LEU A 9 -28.22 -2.25 39.31
C LEU A 9 -27.31 -1.36 38.46
N VAL A 10 -26.00 -1.53 38.60
CA VAL A 10 -25.01 -0.97 37.65
C VAL A 10 -25.03 -1.89 36.41
N ALA A 11 -25.69 -1.45 35.33
CA ALA A 11 -25.61 -2.11 34.04
C ALA A 11 -24.17 -2.02 33.53
N PRO A 12 -23.55 -3.11 33.02
CA PRO A 12 -22.25 -3.04 32.43
C PRO A 12 -22.34 -2.15 31.17
N VAL A 13 -21.58 -1.07 31.15
CA VAL A 13 -21.32 -0.29 29.92
C VAL A 13 -20.46 -1.18 29.04
N PHE A 14 -21.06 -1.86 28.09
CA PHE A 14 -20.31 -2.51 27.01
C PHE A 14 -19.67 -1.38 26.20
N ALA A 15 -18.35 -1.22 26.33
CA ALA A 15 -17.60 -0.40 25.40
C ALA A 15 -17.86 -0.98 23.99
N ALA A 16 -18.32 -0.14 23.07
CA ALA A 16 -18.49 -0.56 21.68
C ALA A 16 -17.14 -1.08 21.15
N ASP A 17 -17.17 -2.21 20.42
CA ASP A 17 -15.97 -2.73 19.81
C ASP A 17 -15.29 -1.65 18.97
N PRO A 18 -13.96 -1.49 19.08
CA PRO A 18 -13.26 -0.44 18.36
C PRO A 18 -13.47 -0.61 16.84
N ASN A 19 -13.73 0.52 16.16
CA ASN A 19 -13.91 0.51 14.72
C ASN A 19 -12.55 0.38 14.02
N PRO A 20 -12.26 -0.73 13.32
CA PRO A 20 -10.95 -0.92 12.70
C PRO A 20 -10.65 0.08 11.57
N ASP A 21 -11.66 0.64 10.90
CA ASP A 21 -11.43 1.70 9.91
C ASP A 21 -10.99 3.01 10.57
N ALA A 22 -11.47 3.32 11.78
CA ALA A 22 -11.01 4.46 12.55
C ALA A 22 -9.56 4.26 13.02
N LEU A 23 -9.25 3.09 13.55
CA LEU A 23 -7.88 2.72 13.95
C LEU A 23 -6.89 2.79 12.78
N TYR A 24 -7.28 2.32 11.60
CA TYR A 24 -6.41 2.36 10.43
C TYR A 24 -6.15 3.79 9.93
N ARG A 25 -7.07 4.73 10.12
CA ARG A 25 -6.81 6.14 9.82
C ARG A 25 -5.68 6.70 10.68
N GLU A 26 -5.53 6.19 11.90
CA GLU A 26 -4.45 6.53 12.83
C GLU A 26 -3.20 5.64 12.65
N ARG A 27 -2.99 5.05 11.46
CA ARG A 27 -1.93 4.05 11.18
C ARG A 27 -0.50 4.54 11.37
N VAL A 28 -0.28 5.84 11.48
CA VAL A 28 1.01 6.42 11.86
C VAL A 28 1.44 5.88 13.23
N ASP A 29 0.48 5.74 14.16
CA ASP A 29 0.67 4.89 15.33
C ASP A 29 0.57 3.41 14.91
N ILE A 30 1.71 2.74 14.92
CA ILE A 30 1.78 1.33 14.50
C ILE A 30 0.93 0.40 15.38
N ALA A 31 0.67 0.76 16.63
CA ALA A 31 -0.19 -0.02 17.52
C ALA A 31 -1.65 0.03 17.04
N SER A 32 -2.13 1.20 16.63
CA SER A 32 -3.46 1.37 16.03
C SER A 32 -3.61 0.57 14.73
N ALA A 33 -2.58 0.59 13.86
CA ALA A 33 -2.59 -0.20 12.63
C ALA A 33 -2.65 -1.71 12.91
N ARG A 34 -1.90 -2.21 13.91
CA ARG A 34 -1.92 -3.61 14.33
C ARG A 34 -3.29 -4.01 14.88
N GLN A 35 -3.85 -3.20 15.75
CA GLN A 35 -5.18 -3.46 16.31
C GLN A 35 -6.25 -3.51 15.20
N ALA A 36 -6.18 -2.62 14.21
CA ALA A 36 -7.07 -2.66 13.06
C ALA A 36 -6.94 -3.99 12.28
N ALA A 37 -5.70 -4.42 12.00
CA ALA A 37 -5.43 -5.68 11.31
C ALA A 37 -5.98 -6.88 12.09
N GLU A 38 -5.74 -6.96 13.41
CA GLU A 38 -6.24 -8.02 14.29
C GLU A 38 -7.78 -8.10 14.29
N LEU A 39 -8.46 -6.95 14.33
CA LEU A 39 -9.92 -6.91 14.29
C LEU A 39 -10.47 -7.40 12.94
N TRP A 40 -9.85 -7.02 11.81
CA TRP A 40 -10.26 -7.55 10.50
C TRP A 40 -9.96 -9.04 10.38
N GLU A 41 -8.82 -9.52 10.87
CA GLU A 41 -8.54 -10.97 10.89
C GLU A 41 -9.53 -11.75 11.78
N ALA A 42 -9.91 -11.20 12.94
CA ALA A 42 -10.92 -11.82 13.80
C ALA A 42 -12.28 -11.92 13.10
N ARG A 43 -12.71 -10.85 12.39
CA ARG A 43 -13.93 -10.86 11.56
C ARG A 43 -13.85 -11.90 10.45
N LEU A 44 -12.72 -11.95 9.74
CA LEU A 44 -12.49 -12.91 8.66
C LEU A 44 -12.47 -14.35 9.17
N LYS A 45 -11.94 -14.58 10.39
CA LYS A 45 -12.00 -15.90 11.06
C LYS A 45 -13.43 -16.29 11.43
N ALA A 46 -14.25 -15.34 11.87
CA ALA A 46 -15.67 -15.57 12.19
C ALA A 46 -16.52 -15.76 10.92
N ASN A 47 -16.22 -15.01 9.86
CA ASN A 47 -16.87 -15.12 8.56
C ASN A 47 -15.81 -15.19 7.44
N PRO A 48 -15.39 -16.39 7.00
CA PRO A 48 -14.38 -16.58 5.97
C PRO A 48 -14.73 -16.01 4.58
N ARG A 49 -15.97 -15.53 4.38
CA ARG A 49 -16.44 -14.88 3.16
C ARG A 49 -16.59 -13.36 3.31
N ASP A 50 -16.07 -12.78 4.40
CA ASP A 50 -16.05 -11.32 4.60
C ASP A 50 -14.97 -10.68 3.71
N PHE A 51 -15.39 -10.28 2.51
CA PHE A 51 -14.52 -9.63 1.53
C PHE A 51 -13.88 -8.34 2.08
N GLU A 52 -14.68 -7.51 2.76
CA GLU A 52 -14.19 -6.22 3.28
C GLU A 52 -13.08 -6.42 4.30
N SER A 53 -13.27 -7.32 5.25
CA SER A 53 -12.23 -7.64 6.23
C SER A 53 -10.99 -8.26 5.59
N ALA A 54 -11.14 -9.08 4.55
CA ALA A 54 -10.01 -9.73 3.89
C ALA A 54 -9.07 -8.71 3.21
N TRP A 55 -9.59 -7.83 2.36
CA TRP A 55 -8.72 -6.88 1.68
C TRP A 55 -8.21 -5.76 2.60
N LYS A 56 -9.01 -5.34 3.61
CA LYS A 56 -8.58 -4.34 4.60
C LYS A 56 -7.47 -4.87 5.50
N ALA A 57 -7.52 -6.14 5.91
CA ALA A 57 -6.42 -6.79 6.60
C ALA A 57 -5.15 -6.82 5.74
N ALA A 58 -5.26 -7.18 4.45
CA ALA A 58 -4.12 -7.15 3.53
C ALA A 58 -3.52 -5.75 3.38
N ARG A 59 -4.35 -4.70 3.29
CA ARG A 59 -3.93 -3.30 3.25
C ARG A 59 -3.18 -2.89 4.52
N ALA A 60 -3.71 -3.26 5.69
CA ALA A 60 -3.06 -2.94 6.96
C ALA A 60 -1.70 -3.64 7.09
N MET A 61 -1.60 -4.90 6.68
CA MET A 61 -0.34 -5.67 6.71
C MET A 61 0.71 -5.11 5.76
N TYR A 62 0.31 -4.57 4.60
CA TYR A 62 1.20 -3.83 3.71
C TYR A 62 1.82 -2.60 4.40
N TRP A 63 1.05 -1.87 5.21
CA TRP A 63 1.56 -0.74 6.00
C TRP A 63 2.47 -1.19 7.15
N ILE A 64 2.08 -2.23 7.88
CA ILE A 64 2.76 -2.70 9.08
C ILE A 64 4.10 -3.36 8.74
N GLY A 65 4.11 -4.26 7.76
CA GLY A 65 5.23 -5.16 7.50
C GLY A 65 6.59 -4.48 7.32
N PRO A 66 6.73 -3.41 6.51
CA PRO A 66 8.00 -2.70 6.34
C PRO A 66 8.46 -1.93 7.59
N ARG A 67 7.58 -1.75 8.58
CA ARG A 67 7.82 -1.00 9.82
C ARG A 67 8.11 -1.90 11.04
N GLU A 68 8.16 -3.20 10.81
CA GLU A 68 8.50 -4.20 11.82
C GLU A 68 9.94 -4.68 11.67
N GLU A 69 10.46 -5.33 12.73
CA GLU A 69 11.71 -6.09 12.66
C GLU A 69 11.64 -7.12 11.50
N LYS A 70 12.78 -7.34 10.85
CA LYS A 70 12.87 -8.04 9.56
C LYS A 70 12.05 -9.33 9.50
N GLU A 71 12.19 -10.24 10.46
CA GLU A 71 11.48 -11.52 10.43
C GLU A 71 9.98 -11.40 10.81
N ALA A 72 9.61 -10.46 11.68
CA ALA A 72 8.23 -10.15 11.99
C ALA A 72 7.54 -9.53 10.76
N GLY A 73 8.18 -8.53 10.14
CA GLY A 73 7.66 -7.86 8.96
C GLY A 73 7.47 -8.82 7.78
N ARG A 74 8.39 -9.78 7.58
CA ARG A 74 8.22 -10.81 6.57
C ARG A 74 6.96 -11.65 6.81
N ARG A 75 6.74 -12.11 8.04
CA ARG A 75 5.53 -12.88 8.39
C ARG A 75 4.26 -12.04 8.21
N THR A 76 4.30 -10.77 8.60
CA THR A 76 3.17 -9.85 8.42
C THR A 76 2.83 -9.68 6.95
N LEU A 77 3.80 -9.45 6.08
CA LEU A 77 3.57 -9.34 4.63
C LEU A 77 3.09 -10.66 4.02
N GLU A 78 3.61 -11.82 4.46
CA GLU A 78 3.13 -13.14 4.02
C GLU A 78 1.65 -13.36 4.40
N ARG A 79 1.23 -12.93 5.60
CA ARG A 79 -0.19 -12.91 6.00
C ARG A 79 -1.00 -11.96 5.11
N GLY A 80 -0.44 -10.79 4.78
CA GLY A 80 -1.05 -9.84 3.87
C GLY A 80 -1.30 -10.42 2.46
N VAL A 81 -0.32 -11.18 1.93
CA VAL A 81 -0.50 -11.93 0.68
C VAL A 81 -1.64 -12.94 0.79
N ALA A 82 -1.71 -13.70 1.90
CA ALA A 82 -2.78 -14.68 2.12
C ALA A 82 -4.16 -14.03 2.21
N ALA A 83 -4.28 -12.92 2.95
CA ALA A 83 -5.53 -12.18 3.10
C ALA A 83 -5.99 -11.56 1.76
N GLY A 84 -5.07 -10.96 0.99
CA GLY A 84 -5.37 -10.44 -0.34
C GLY A 84 -5.80 -11.53 -1.33
N LYS A 85 -5.14 -12.70 -1.28
CA LYS A 85 -5.53 -13.87 -2.07
C LYS A 85 -6.93 -14.37 -1.70
N GLN A 86 -7.26 -14.39 -0.41
CA GLN A 86 -8.60 -14.75 0.06
C GLN A 86 -9.65 -13.74 -0.45
N ALA A 87 -9.37 -12.44 -0.37
CA ALA A 87 -10.26 -11.41 -0.91
C ALA A 87 -10.50 -11.60 -2.41
N ALA A 88 -9.44 -11.82 -3.20
CA ALA A 88 -9.56 -12.09 -4.63
C ALA A 88 -10.35 -13.37 -4.96
N ALA A 89 -10.28 -14.38 -4.09
CA ALA A 89 -11.07 -15.61 -4.23
C ALA A 89 -12.55 -15.42 -3.88
N ILE A 90 -12.86 -14.55 -2.89
CA ILE A 90 -14.24 -14.23 -2.49
C ILE A 90 -14.94 -13.40 -3.57
N SER A 91 -14.25 -12.42 -4.14
CA SER A 91 -14.81 -11.49 -5.15
C SER A 91 -13.78 -11.24 -6.27
N PRO A 92 -13.68 -12.17 -7.26
CA PRO A 92 -12.63 -12.13 -8.29
C PRO A 92 -12.76 -10.97 -9.30
N ASP A 93 -13.89 -10.28 -9.30
CA ASP A 93 -14.23 -9.11 -10.15
C ASP A 93 -14.11 -7.78 -9.39
N ARG A 94 -13.62 -7.81 -8.16
CA ARG A 94 -13.28 -6.61 -7.42
C ARG A 94 -11.76 -6.42 -7.36
N PRO A 95 -11.26 -5.16 -7.56
CA PRO A 95 -9.82 -4.91 -7.70
C PRO A 95 -9.04 -5.02 -6.39
N GLU A 96 -9.66 -4.78 -5.24
CA GLU A 96 -8.99 -4.59 -3.96
C GLU A 96 -8.17 -5.81 -3.53
N GLY A 97 -8.74 -7.02 -3.67
CA GLY A 97 -8.04 -8.26 -3.30
C GLY A 97 -6.78 -8.49 -4.14
N HIS A 98 -6.89 -8.32 -5.45
CA HIS A 98 -5.78 -8.46 -6.38
C HIS A 98 -4.70 -7.40 -6.12
N PHE A 99 -5.10 -6.14 -5.92
CA PHE A 99 -4.18 -5.04 -5.67
C PHE A 99 -3.38 -5.23 -4.38
N TRP A 100 -4.07 -5.46 -3.25
CA TRP A 100 -3.39 -5.58 -1.96
C TRP A 100 -2.59 -6.87 -1.82
N MET A 101 -2.97 -7.95 -2.53
CA MET A 101 -2.13 -9.14 -2.68
C MET A 101 -0.82 -8.77 -3.39
N ALA A 102 -0.89 -8.08 -4.54
CA ALA A 102 0.27 -7.66 -5.30
C ALA A 102 1.16 -6.68 -4.51
N ALA A 103 0.58 -5.73 -3.78
CA ALA A 103 1.30 -4.77 -2.96
C ALA A 103 2.13 -5.47 -1.86
N ASN A 104 1.55 -6.44 -1.13
CA ASN A 104 2.30 -7.22 -0.13
C ASN A 104 3.41 -8.06 -0.76
N MET A 105 3.17 -8.69 -1.92
CA MET A 105 4.21 -9.41 -2.68
C MET A 105 5.33 -8.46 -3.13
N GLY A 106 4.99 -7.25 -3.56
CA GLY A 106 5.95 -6.20 -3.94
C GLY A 106 6.81 -5.78 -2.75
N ALA A 107 6.22 -5.52 -1.59
CA ALA A 107 6.93 -5.19 -0.38
C ALA A 107 7.88 -6.32 0.07
N LEU A 108 7.47 -7.59 -0.05
CA LEU A 108 8.35 -8.74 0.17
C LEU A 108 9.52 -8.77 -0.82
N ALA A 109 9.26 -8.47 -2.09
CA ALA A 109 10.29 -8.44 -3.12
C ALA A 109 11.34 -7.35 -2.87
N GLU A 110 10.92 -6.15 -2.50
CA GLU A 110 11.80 -5.01 -2.22
C GLU A 110 12.58 -5.18 -0.91
N SER A 111 11.96 -5.68 0.15
CA SER A 111 12.56 -5.75 1.49
C SER A 111 13.44 -6.98 1.71
N TYR A 112 13.22 -8.09 0.99
CA TYR A 112 13.86 -9.38 1.28
C TYR A 112 14.73 -9.92 0.13
N GLY A 113 15.07 -9.05 -0.81
CA GLY A 113 16.09 -9.27 -1.82
C GLY A 113 15.65 -10.05 -3.05
N MET A 114 16.60 -10.20 -3.99
CA MET A 114 16.38 -10.70 -5.35
C MET A 114 15.64 -12.04 -5.42
N ARG A 115 15.90 -12.98 -4.49
CA ARG A 115 15.24 -14.29 -4.48
C ARG A 115 13.72 -14.15 -4.30
N GLN A 116 13.28 -13.26 -3.40
CA GLN A 116 11.86 -12.99 -3.20
C GLN A 116 11.27 -12.21 -4.37
N GLY A 117 12.01 -11.26 -4.92
CA GLY A 117 11.62 -10.53 -6.12
C GLY A 117 11.34 -11.48 -7.30
N LEU A 118 12.26 -12.39 -7.58
CA LEU A 118 12.10 -13.38 -8.65
C LEU A 118 10.95 -14.36 -8.39
N LYS A 119 10.74 -14.76 -7.12
CA LYS A 119 9.63 -15.65 -6.72
C LYS A 119 8.26 -15.04 -7.04
N TYR A 120 8.08 -13.76 -6.73
CA TYR A 120 6.77 -13.11 -6.83
C TYR A 120 6.54 -12.34 -8.14
N ARG A 121 7.58 -12.11 -8.97
CA ARG A 121 7.49 -11.20 -10.14
C ARG A 121 6.30 -11.48 -11.07
N GLY A 122 6.07 -12.75 -11.42
CA GLY A 122 4.95 -13.15 -12.29
C GLY A 122 3.61 -12.88 -11.62
N ALA A 123 3.45 -13.37 -10.39
CA ALA A 123 2.20 -13.21 -9.64
C ALA A 123 1.84 -11.74 -9.35
N ILE A 124 2.83 -10.87 -9.10
CA ILE A 124 2.61 -9.42 -8.96
C ILE A 124 2.06 -8.85 -10.26
N LYS A 125 2.73 -9.15 -11.39
CA LYS A 125 2.33 -8.64 -12.69
C LYS A 125 0.91 -9.09 -13.06
N ASP A 126 0.63 -10.38 -12.95
CA ASP A 126 -0.67 -10.97 -13.27
C ASP A 126 -1.80 -10.36 -12.42
N ALA A 127 -1.56 -10.17 -11.12
CA ALA A 127 -2.54 -9.58 -10.21
C ALA A 127 -2.81 -8.10 -10.56
N LEU A 128 -1.78 -7.30 -10.85
CA LEU A 128 -1.95 -5.91 -11.24
C LEU A 128 -2.61 -5.76 -12.63
N GLU A 129 -2.28 -6.63 -13.59
CA GLU A 129 -2.96 -6.68 -14.89
C GLU A 129 -4.44 -7.04 -14.72
N ARG A 130 -4.77 -7.92 -13.74
CA ARG A 130 -6.17 -8.22 -13.40
C ARG A 130 -6.89 -6.98 -12.85
N VAL A 131 -6.25 -6.19 -11.98
CA VAL A 131 -6.81 -4.90 -11.52
C VAL A 131 -7.11 -3.99 -12.70
N LEU A 132 -6.20 -3.86 -13.67
CA LEU A 132 -6.42 -3.03 -14.86
C LEU A 132 -7.56 -3.52 -15.75
N GLN A 133 -7.80 -4.84 -15.82
CA GLN A 133 -8.94 -5.41 -16.54
C GLN A 133 -10.27 -5.10 -15.85
N ILE A 134 -10.29 -5.07 -14.50
CA ILE A 134 -11.50 -4.81 -13.70
C ILE A 134 -11.80 -3.32 -13.68
N GLU A 135 -10.81 -2.51 -13.25
CA GLU A 135 -10.99 -1.08 -13.02
C GLU A 135 -9.66 -0.32 -13.24
N PRO A 136 -9.38 0.16 -14.47
CA PRO A 136 -8.14 0.89 -14.77
C PRO A 136 -7.92 2.14 -13.91
N ALA A 137 -9.01 2.78 -13.46
CA ALA A 137 -8.99 3.98 -12.63
C ALA A 137 -8.88 3.70 -11.12
N PHE A 138 -8.82 2.42 -10.71
CA PHE A 138 -8.77 2.03 -9.30
C PHE A 138 -7.70 2.83 -8.54
N GLN A 139 -8.14 3.48 -7.44
CA GLN A 139 -7.29 4.34 -6.63
C GLN A 139 -6.40 5.28 -7.47
N GLN A 140 -7.02 6.02 -8.39
CA GLN A 140 -6.33 6.97 -9.27
C GLN A 140 -5.23 6.34 -10.15
N GLY A 141 -5.47 5.12 -10.65
CA GLY A 141 -4.55 4.42 -11.53
C GLY A 141 -3.38 3.73 -10.80
N SER A 142 -3.57 3.40 -9.51
CA SER A 142 -2.54 2.78 -8.67
C SER A 142 -1.95 1.50 -9.27
N ALA A 143 -2.73 0.71 -10.00
CA ALA A 143 -2.21 -0.49 -10.66
C ALA A 143 -1.25 -0.17 -11.80
N TYR A 144 -1.47 0.92 -12.56
CA TYR A 144 -0.50 1.42 -13.53
C TYR A 144 0.80 1.89 -12.84
N SER A 145 0.67 2.62 -11.74
CA SER A 145 1.83 3.07 -10.94
C SER A 145 2.64 1.88 -10.41
N ALA A 146 1.97 0.88 -9.85
CA ALA A 146 2.61 -0.33 -9.34
C ALA A 146 3.26 -1.18 -10.44
N LEU A 147 2.66 -1.27 -11.65
CA LEU A 147 3.29 -1.92 -12.81
C LEU A 147 4.50 -1.13 -13.31
N GLY A 148 4.43 0.20 -13.32
CA GLY A 148 5.58 1.05 -13.61
C GLY A 148 6.74 0.76 -12.65
N ARG A 149 6.46 0.73 -11.34
CA ARG A 149 7.44 0.33 -10.32
C ARG A 149 7.98 -1.08 -10.56
N TRP A 150 7.12 -2.03 -10.90
CA TRP A 150 7.52 -3.40 -11.23
C TRP A 150 8.50 -3.44 -12.40
N TYR A 151 8.22 -2.71 -13.51
CA TYR A 151 9.11 -2.66 -14.67
C TYR A 151 10.47 -2.02 -14.36
N HIS A 152 10.52 -1.06 -13.45
CA HIS A 152 11.75 -0.44 -12.95
C HIS A 152 12.57 -1.39 -12.07
N MET A 153 11.93 -2.07 -11.13
CA MET A 153 12.62 -2.89 -10.12
C MET A 153 13.08 -4.25 -10.64
N VAL A 154 12.40 -4.82 -11.63
CA VAL A 154 12.74 -6.12 -12.20
C VAL A 154 13.92 -5.97 -13.17
N PRO A 155 15.00 -6.77 -13.04
CA PRO A 155 16.10 -6.72 -14.01
C PRO A 155 15.62 -7.03 -15.44
N GLY A 156 16.22 -6.38 -16.46
CA GLY A 156 15.82 -6.51 -17.85
C GLY A 156 15.78 -7.95 -18.35
N LEU A 157 16.75 -8.80 -17.90
CA LEU A 157 16.78 -10.24 -18.22
C LEU A 157 15.50 -10.99 -17.77
N PHE A 158 14.79 -10.47 -16.78
CA PHE A 158 13.58 -11.06 -16.21
C PHE A 158 12.31 -10.29 -16.57
N GLY A 159 12.39 -9.38 -17.54
CA GLY A 159 11.24 -8.66 -18.08
C GLY A 159 11.09 -7.20 -17.65
N GLY A 160 12.04 -6.67 -16.87
CA GLY A 160 12.10 -5.24 -16.53
C GLY A 160 12.40 -4.36 -17.75
N SER A 161 12.00 -3.10 -17.68
CA SER A 161 12.21 -2.13 -18.77
C SER A 161 11.90 -0.71 -18.29
N GLU A 162 12.92 0.15 -18.28
CA GLU A 162 12.76 1.57 -17.92
C GLU A 162 11.82 2.31 -18.89
N THR A 163 11.79 1.89 -20.17
CA THR A 163 10.87 2.46 -21.15
C THR A 163 9.42 2.14 -20.82
N LYS A 164 9.12 0.89 -20.47
CA LYS A 164 7.77 0.51 -20.02
C LYS A 164 7.44 1.10 -18.66
N SER A 165 8.41 1.19 -17.76
CA SER A 165 8.21 1.88 -16.47
C SER A 165 7.70 3.30 -16.70
N GLU A 166 8.40 4.11 -17.50
CA GLU A 166 7.98 5.48 -17.84
C GLU A 166 6.57 5.49 -18.48
N GLU A 167 6.30 4.60 -19.45
CA GLU A 167 5.00 4.49 -20.11
C GLU A 167 3.86 4.25 -19.11
N TYR A 168 4.01 3.26 -18.23
CA TYR A 168 3.01 2.91 -17.24
C TYR A 168 2.81 4.01 -16.19
N LEU A 169 3.89 4.64 -15.72
CA LEU A 169 3.81 5.75 -14.76
C LEU A 169 3.14 6.98 -15.36
N ARG A 170 3.48 7.34 -16.61
CA ARG A 170 2.76 8.42 -17.31
C ARG A 170 1.30 8.08 -17.54
N LYS A 171 0.97 6.81 -17.80
CA LYS A 171 -0.41 6.36 -17.89
C LYS A 171 -1.14 6.48 -16.55
N ALA A 172 -0.51 6.12 -15.43
CA ALA A 172 -1.07 6.32 -14.10
C ALA A 172 -1.43 7.79 -13.85
N LEU A 173 -0.56 8.74 -14.24
CA LEU A 173 -0.81 10.18 -14.10
C LEU A 173 -1.98 10.70 -14.94
N THR A 174 -2.49 9.96 -15.93
CA THR A 174 -3.74 10.33 -16.62
C THR A 174 -4.99 10.08 -15.76
N TYR A 175 -4.88 9.23 -14.73
CA TYR A 175 -5.96 8.95 -13.76
C TYR A 175 -5.78 9.72 -12.45
N GLY A 176 -4.53 9.95 -12.02
CA GLY A 176 -4.18 10.68 -10.81
C GLY A 176 -3.05 11.67 -11.10
N PRO A 177 -3.36 12.85 -11.71
CA PRO A 177 -2.34 13.81 -12.15
C PRO A 177 -1.49 14.39 -11.01
N ASP A 178 -2.00 14.35 -9.78
CA ASP A 178 -1.33 14.87 -8.59
C ASP A 178 -0.79 13.74 -7.67
N SER A 179 -0.70 12.49 -8.18
CA SER A 179 -0.23 11.35 -7.38
C SER A 179 1.22 11.50 -6.97
N ILE A 180 1.46 11.82 -5.72
CA ILE A 180 2.78 12.01 -5.09
C ILE A 180 3.67 10.78 -5.31
N LEU A 181 3.14 9.59 -5.04
CA LEU A 181 3.83 8.31 -5.25
C LEU A 181 4.25 8.12 -6.72
N THR A 182 3.33 8.40 -7.66
CA THR A 182 3.59 8.17 -9.08
C THR A 182 4.62 9.13 -9.64
N HIS A 183 4.57 10.41 -9.27
CA HIS A 183 5.59 11.39 -9.64
C HIS A 183 6.97 11.00 -9.11
N PHE A 184 7.04 10.52 -7.85
CA PHE A 184 8.30 10.04 -7.27
C PHE A 184 8.88 8.85 -8.05
N TYR A 185 8.09 7.82 -8.35
CA TYR A 185 8.54 6.67 -9.13
C TYR A 185 8.93 7.04 -10.57
N LEU A 186 8.22 8.00 -11.17
CA LEU A 186 8.57 8.52 -12.49
C LEU A 186 9.93 9.22 -12.46
N ALA A 187 10.20 10.00 -11.41
CA ALA A 187 11.51 10.62 -11.24
C ALA A 187 12.64 9.60 -11.14
N GLU A 188 12.48 8.53 -10.34
CA GLU A 188 13.47 7.46 -10.25
C GLU A 188 13.72 6.81 -11.62
N THR A 189 12.64 6.46 -12.35
CA THR A 189 12.73 5.89 -13.71
C THR A 189 13.43 6.82 -14.69
N LEU A 190 13.16 8.14 -14.63
CA LEU A 190 13.77 9.13 -15.51
C LEU A 190 15.26 9.30 -15.24
N PHE A 191 15.70 9.23 -13.97
CA PHE A 191 17.12 9.23 -13.64
C PHE A 191 17.86 8.03 -14.24
N GLU A 192 17.30 6.81 -14.13
CA GLU A 192 17.88 5.61 -14.75
C GLU A 192 17.96 5.73 -16.29
N ARG A 193 17.11 6.54 -16.89
CA ARG A 193 17.11 6.84 -18.32
C ARG A 193 17.98 8.05 -18.70
N SER A 194 18.75 8.59 -17.77
CA SER A 194 19.60 9.80 -17.97
C SER A 194 18.79 11.03 -18.42
N LYS A 195 17.52 11.14 -17.98
CA LYS A 195 16.64 12.29 -18.23
C LYS A 195 16.59 13.18 -16.97
N ASP A 196 17.74 13.64 -16.51
CA ASP A 196 17.89 14.27 -15.20
C ASP A 196 17.04 15.53 -15.02
N ALA A 197 16.92 16.36 -16.07
CA ALA A 197 16.10 17.57 -16.01
C ALA A 197 14.61 17.23 -15.77
N ASP A 198 14.07 16.28 -16.53
CA ASP A 198 12.69 15.83 -16.37
C ASP A 198 12.47 15.18 -15.01
N ALA A 199 13.41 14.37 -14.53
CA ALA A 199 13.37 13.74 -13.23
C ALA A 199 13.31 14.76 -12.08
N ILE A 200 14.10 15.83 -12.15
CA ILE A 200 14.07 16.93 -11.18
C ILE A 200 12.70 17.63 -11.17
N GLU A 201 12.09 17.83 -12.34
CA GLU A 201 10.73 18.41 -12.41
C GLU A 201 9.68 17.49 -11.78
N GLU A 202 9.77 16.17 -11.97
CA GLU A 202 8.87 15.23 -11.32
C GLU A 202 9.07 15.21 -9.78
N LEU A 203 10.30 15.31 -9.27
CA LEU A 203 10.55 15.47 -7.83
C LEU A 203 9.95 16.76 -7.27
N LYS A 204 10.04 17.88 -8.00
CA LYS A 204 9.42 19.15 -7.60
C LYS A 204 7.89 19.01 -7.51
N LYS A 205 7.27 18.35 -8.49
CA LYS A 205 5.84 18.04 -8.45
C LYS A 205 5.49 17.18 -7.23
N THR A 206 6.28 16.14 -6.93
CA THR A 206 6.13 15.32 -5.73
C THR A 206 6.07 16.16 -4.45
N VAL A 207 7.01 17.11 -4.30
CA VAL A 207 7.09 17.98 -3.11
C VAL A 207 5.92 18.97 -3.04
N ALA A 208 5.50 19.52 -4.20
CA ALA A 208 4.48 20.56 -4.27
C ALA A 208 3.03 20.05 -4.25
N ALA A 209 2.80 18.77 -4.58
CA ALA A 209 1.46 18.22 -4.69
C ALA A 209 0.71 18.23 -3.34
N THR A 210 -0.60 18.44 -3.40
CA THR A 210 -1.47 18.35 -2.23
C THR A 210 -1.64 16.87 -1.83
N ARG A 211 -1.43 16.58 -0.54
CA ARG A 211 -1.60 15.22 -0.03
C ARG A 211 -3.06 14.79 -0.08
N ASN A 212 -3.25 13.52 -0.44
CA ASN A 212 -4.56 12.88 -0.36
C ASN A 212 -4.83 12.45 1.09
N PRO A 213 -5.95 12.85 1.72
CA PRO A 213 -6.27 12.47 3.10
C PRO A 213 -6.24 10.96 3.37
N ASP A 214 -6.61 10.14 2.38
CA ASP A 214 -6.60 8.67 2.51
C ASP A 214 -5.18 8.08 2.52
N PHE A 215 -4.21 8.80 1.94
CA PHE A 215 -2.80 8.41 1.79
C PHE A 215 -1.83 9.38 2.48
N ASP A 216 -2.32 10.28 3.34
CA ASP A 216 -1.49 11.35 3.95
C ASP A 216 -0.19 10.84 4.60
N PRO A 217 -0.16 9.72 5.34
CA PRO A 217 1.09 9.20 5.88
C PRO A 217 2.11 8.76 4.82
N GLU A 218 1.64 8.06 3.78
CA GLU A 218 2.46 7.61 2.66
C GLU A 218 2.95 8.82 1.85
N ASP A 219 2.08 9.77 1.58
CA ASP A 219 2.38 10.99 0.83
C ASP A 219 3.47 11.82 1.54
N ARG A 220 3.40 11.95 2.88
CA ARG A 220 4.46 12.60 3.68
C ARG A 220 5.81 11.93 3.52
N GLU A 221 5.84 10.60 3.54
CA GLU A 221 7.08 9.83 3.37
C GLU A 221 7.70 10.07 1.99
N PHE A 222 6.89 10.06 0.93
CA PHE A 222 7.38 10.29 -0.43
C PHE A 222 7.78 11.75 -0.69
N GLN A 223 7.07 12.72 -0.13
CA GLN A 223 7.48 14.13 -0.18
C GLN A 223 8.81 14.36 0.53
N ALA A 224 9.02 13.73 1.68
CA ALA A 224 10.30 13.82 2.40
C ALA A 224 11.46 13.19 1.60
N LYS A 225 11.24 12.02 0.98
CA LYS A 225 12.21 11.36 0.09
C LYS A 225 12.55 12.26 -1.11
N ALA A 226 11.54 12.83 -1.76
CA ALA A 226 11.73 13.71 -2.90
C ALA A 226 12.52 15.00 -2.52
N ALA A 227 12.20 15.61 -1.39
CA ALA A 227 12.92 16.79 -0.90
C ALA A 227 14.38 16.46 -0.59
N ALA A 228 14.67 15.32 0.03
CA ALA A 228 16.03 14.86 0.29
C ALA A 228 16.82 14.61 -1.01
N GLU A 229 16.18 14.01 -2.02
CA GLU A 229 16.81 13.74 -3.31
C GLU A 229 17.10 15.03 -4.08
N LEU A 230 16.20 16.01 -4.08
CA LEU A 230 16.43 17.33 -4.64
C LEU A 230 17.61 18.04 -3.96
N ALA A 231 17.69 18.00 -2.62
CA ALA A 231 18.78 18.59 -1.88
C ALA A 231 20.14 17.94 -2.22
N ARG A 232 20.16 16.61 -2.41
CA ARG A 232 21.37 15.83 -2.78
C ARG A 232 21.87 16.19 -4.18
N ARG A 233 20.97 16.50 -5.12
CA ARG A 233 21.28 16.81 -6.51
C ARG A 233 21.47 18.30 -6.79
N SER A 234 21.16 19.17 -5.83
CA SER A 234 21.44 20.59 -5.95
C SER A 234 22.96 20.83 -5.93
N PRO A 235 23.51 21.68 -6.83
CA PRO A 235 24.92 22.00 -6.78
C PRO A 235 25.28 22.58 -5.41
N LYS A 236 26.29 22.01 -4.75
CA LYS A 236 26.84 22.58 -3.52
C LYS A 236 27.34 23.99 -3.86
N LYS A 237 26.76 25.01 -3.22
CA LYS A 237 27.23 26.40 -3.30
C LYS A 237 28.61 26.51 -2.67
#